data_539fade258248f36acef760bd11df9c0
#
_entry.id   539fade258248f36acef760bd11df9c0
#
_cell.length_a   1.000
_cell.length_b   1.000
_cell.length_c   1.000
_cell.angle_alpha   90.00
_cell.angle_beta   90.00
_cell.angle_gamma   90.00
#
_symmetry.space_group_name_H-M   'P 1'
#
loop_
_entity.id
_entity.type
_entity.pdbx_description
1 polymer ?
#
loop_
_entity_poly.entity_id
_entity_poly.type
_entity_poly.pdbx_seq_one_letter_code
_entity_poly.pdbx_strand_id
1 'polypeptide(L)'
;TQDGFNAFFKDGEIPELGGIIHNYEEIIGLLDEAEINVIARKVAQAYTYDYINHWSLFIDALGLREIDDWADAQAMMKVLISPAENPLTRLTQTLQANLDIPVWLPAGAVTTTDSAVVPEPNARIPAAPKANIEAAAAFKIRSAFRPYLEAAERNADDKNEYDVFLQYAADVHRW
;
A
#
# COMPACT_ATOMS: atom_id res chain seq x y z
N THR A 1 2.68 -6.62 4.75
CA THR A 1 3.87 -6.57 3.87
C THR A 1 3.48 -6.90 2.44
N GLN A 2 4.30 -6.50 1.47
CA GLN A 2 4.10 -6.86 0.06
C GLN A 2 4.10 -8.38 -0.14
N ASP A 3 4.96 -9.09 0.58
CA ASP A 3 4.96 -10.56 0.55
C ASP A 3 3.64 -11.14 1.07
N GLY A 4 3.07 -10.55 2.12
CA GLY A 4 1.75 -10.92 2.61
C GLY A 4 0.64 -10.62 1.61
N PHE A 5 0.72 -9.52 0.88
CA PHE A 5 -0.21 -9.20 -0.20
C PHE A 5 -0.10 -10.22 -1.35
N ASN A 6 1.13 -10.51 -1.80
CA ASN A 6 1.38 -11.47 -2.86
C ASN A 6 1.00 -12.91 -2.46
N ALA A 7 1.12 -13.24 -1.17
CA ALA A 7 0.67 -14.54 -0.66
C ALA A 7 -0.87 -14.63 -0.61
N PHE A 8 -1.53 -13.53 -0.24
CA PHE A 8 -2.98 -13.47 -0.18
C PHE A 8 -3.63 -13.49 -1.58
N PHE A 9 -3.04 -12.76 -2.54
CA PHE A 9 -3.45 -12.75 -3.94
C PHE A 9 -2.41 -13.51 -4.78
N LYS A 10 -2.65 -14.76 -5.05
CA LYS A 10 -1.77 -15.56 -5.90
C LYS A 10 -2.42 -15.76 -7.27
N ASP A 11 -1.77 -15.27 -8.31
CA ASP A 11 -2.25 -15.40 -9.70
C ASP A 11 -3.68 -14.85 -9.91
N GLY A 12 -4.02 -13.78 -9.18
CA GLY A 12 -5.36 -13.16 -9.21
C GLY A 12 -6.42 -13.93 -8.43
N GLU A 13 -6.06 -14.96 -7.70
CA GLU A 13 -6.93 -15.76 -6.86
C GLU A 13 -6.60 -15.55 -5.38
N ILE A 14 -7.53 -15.89 -4.51
CA ILE A 14 -7.33 -15.98 -3.05
C ILE A 14 -7.30 -17.48 -2.71
N PRO A 15 -6.10 -18.09 -2.58
CA PRO A 15 -5.95 -19.55 -2.46
C PRO A 15 -6.72 -20.15 -1.28
N GLU A 16 -6.69 -19.46 -0.12
CA GLU A 16 -7.38 -19.95 1.08
C GLU A 16 -8.91 -19.94 0.92
N LEU A 17 -9.43 -19.09 0.06
CA LEU A 17 -10.87 -18.99 -0.18
C LEU A 17 -11.41 -20.26 -0.85
N GLY A 18 -10.63 -20.89 -1.74
CA GLY A 18 -11.01 -22.14 -2.38
C GLY A 18 -11.27 -23.27 -1.37
N GLY A 19 -10.40 -23.41 -0.37
CA GLY A 19 -10.57 -24.38 0.70
C GLY A 19 -11.77 -24.09 1.60
N ILE A 20 -11.99 -22.81 1.93
CA ILE A 20 -13.14 -22.38 2.72
C ILE A 20 -14.45 -22.66 1.97
N ILE A 21 -14.51 -22.32 0.69
CA ILE A 21 -15.70 -22.55 -0.15
C ILE A 21 -16.00 -24.04 -0.24
N HIS A 22 -15.00 -24.86 -0.51
CA HIS A 22 -15.17 -26.32 -0.60
C HIS A 22 -15.76 -26.91 0.70
N ASN A 23 -15.24 -26.51 1.86
CA ASN A 23 -15.79 -26.95 3.15
C ASN A 23 -17.22 -26.42 3.38
N TYR A 24 -17.55 -25.24 2.88
CA TYR A 24 -18.87 -24.65 3.00
C TYR A 24 -19.89 -25.34 2.12
N GLU A 25 -19.51 -25.73 0.90
CA GLU A 25 -20.35 -26.46 -0.06
C GLU A 25 -20.75 -27.84 0.46
N GLU A 26 -19.88 -28.52 1.23
CA GLU A 26 -20.20 -29.77 1.89
C GLU A 26 -21.35 -29.62 2.93
N ILE A 27 -21.48 -28.42 3.53
CA ILE A 27 -22.43 -28.18 4.63
C ILE A 27 -23.74 -27.59 4.12
N ILE A 28 -23.69 -26.65 3.16
CA ILE A 28 -24.85 -25.81 2.79
C ILE A 28 -25.32 -26.09 1.35
N GLY A 29 -24.49 -26.72 0.53
CA GLY A 29 -24.74 -26.98 -0.88
C GLY A 29 -23.88 -26.13 -1.80
N LEU A 30 -23.92 -26.44 -3.07
CA LEU A 30 -23.08 -25.80 -4.10
C LEU A 30 -23.43 -24.30 -4.23
N LEU A 31 -22.40 -23.47 -4.19
CA LEU A 31 -22.48 -22.04 -4.51
C LEU A 31 -22.35 -21.87 -6.04
N ASP A 32 -23.08 -20.92 -6.57
CA ASP A 32 -22.87 -20.54 -7.96
C ASP A 32 -21.64 -19.61 -8.11
N GLU A 33 -21.14 -19.48 -9.35
CA GLU A 33 -19.95 -18.67 -9.63
C GLU A 33 -20.15 -17.18 -9.26
N ALA A 34 -21.38 -16.67 -9.36
CA ALA A 34 -21.67 -15.30 -8.99
C ALA A 34 -21.59 -15.08 -7.47
N GLU A 35 -22.06 -16.05 -6.68
CA GLU A 35 -21.97 -16.04 -5.23
C GLU A 35 -20.50 -16.13 -4.76
N ILE A 36 -19.72 -17.03 -5.37
CA ILE A 36 -18.28 -17.16 -5.11
C ILE A 36 -17.56 -15.83 -5.40
N ASN A 37 -17.85 -15.18 -6.52
CA ASN A 37 -17.25 -13.90 -6.88
C ASN A 37 -17.66 -12.75 -5.91
N VAL A 38 -18.88 -12.79 -5.38
CA VAL A 38 -19.31 -11.82 -4.34
C VAL A 38 -18.52 -12.02 -3.05
N ILE A 39 -18.34 -13.27 -2.62
CA ILE A 39 -17.58 -13.62 -1.43
C ILE A 39 -16.11 -13.20 -1.62
N ALA A 40 -15.49 -13.53 -2.75
CA ALA A 40 -14.11 -13.17 -3.05
C ALA A 40 -13.86 -11.66 -2.97
N ARG A 41 -14.77 -10.86 -3.54
CA ARG A 41 -14.69 -9.40 -3.46
C ARG A 41 -14.80 -8.87 -2.03
N LYS A 42 -15.72 -9.41 -1.21
CA LYS A 42 -15.87 -9.01 0.19
C LYS A 42 -14.62 -9.34 1.00
N VAL A 43 -14.05 -10.51 0.79
CA VAL A 43 -12.81 -10.94 1.46
C VAL A 43 -11.64 -10.05 1.04
N ALA A 44 -11.48 -9.78 -0.26
CA ALA A 44 -10.46 -8.86 -0.75
C ALA A 44 -10.64 -7.43 -0.22
N GLN A 45 -11.87 -6.94 -0.13
CA GLN A 45 -12.15 -5.63 0.45
C GLN A 45 -11.80 -5.57 1.94
N ALA A 46 -12.14 -6.59 2.71
CA ALA A 46 -11.80 -6.69 4.12
C ALA A 46 -10.28 -6.70 4.32
N TYR A 47 -9.58 -7.53 3.56
CA TYR A 47 -8.11 -7.57 3.57
C TYR A 47 -7.48 -6.22 3.21
N THR A 48 -7.97 -5.58 2.15
CA THR A 48 -7.47 -4.27 1.70
C THR A 48 -7.66 -3.21 2.78
N TYR A 49 -8.83 -3.19 3.42
CA TYR A 49 -9.13 -2.27 4.52
C TYR A 49 -8.20 -2.52 5.71
N ASP A 50 -8.02 -3.77 6.11
CA ASP A 50 -7.15 -4.15 7.21
C ASP A 50 -5.68 -3.79 6.91
N TYR A 51 -5.22 -4.03 5.70
CA TYR A 51 -3.89 -3.64 5.24
C TYR A 51 -3.65 -2.13 5.36
N ILE A 52 -4.59 -1.32 4.84
CA ILE A 52 -4.52 0.14 4.91
C ILE A 52 -4.54 0.59 6.37
N ASN A 53 -5.43 0.04 7.19
CA ASN A 53 -5.54 0.39 8.60
C ASN A 53 -4.25 0.10 9.38
N HIS A 54 -3.65 -1.07 9.19
CA HIS A 54 -2.40 -1.42 9.85
C HIS A 54 -1.25 -0.49 9.48
N TRP A 55 -1.10 -0.16 8.20
CA TRP A 55 -0.06 0.76 7.76
C TRP A 55 -0.33 2.20 8.19
N SER A 56 -1.58 2.65 8.20
CA SER A 56 -1.95 3.97 8.73
C SER A 56 -1.61 4.08 10.22
N LEU A 57 -1.99 3.08 11.02
CA LEU A 57 -1.65 3.04 12.45
C LEU A 57 -0.13 3.01 12.69
N PHE A 58 0.63 2.28 11.85
CA PHE A 58 2.08 2.28 11.92
C PHE A 58 2.65 3.68 11.63
N ILE A 59 2.20 4.34 10.57
CA ILE A 59 2.67 5.68 10.19
C ILE A 59 2.27 6.71 11.25
N ASP A 60 1.04 6.65 11.76
CA ASP A 60 0.55 7.56 12.80
C ASP A 60 1.28 7.39 14.14
N ALA A 61 1.80 6.19 14.40
CA ALA A 61 2.61 5.91 15.59
C ALA A 61 4.07 6.40 15.46
N LEU A 62 4.51 6.78 14.25
CA LEU A 62 5.84 7.35 14.07
C LEU A 62 5.90 8.75 14.63
N GLY A 63 6.92 9.02 15.42
CA GLY A 63 7.17 10.32 16.01
C GLY A 63 8.65 10.59 16.16
N LEU A 64 9.01 11.84 16.19
CA LEU A 64 10.35 12.24 16.61
C LEU A 64 10.39 12.21 18.15
N ARG A 65 11.51 11.72 18.69
CA ARG A 65 11.78 11.81 20.11
C ARG A 65 11.82 13.29 20.53
N GLU A 66 11.31 13.61 21.71
CA GLU A 66 11.49 14.93 22.30
C GLU A 66 12.98 15.28 22.39
N ILE A 67 13.27 16.55 22.15
CA ILE A 67 14.62 17.12 22.21
C ILE A 67 14.72 17.90 23.52
N ASP A 68 15.52 17.39 24.44
CA ASP A 68 15.65 18.00 25.78
C ASP A 68 16.61 19.20 25.81
N ASP A 69 17.68 19.14 25.03
CA ASP A 69 18.67 20.19 24.96
C ASP A 69 19.39 20.28 23.60
N TRP A 70 20.33 21.21 23.49
CA TRP A 70 21.09 21.42 22.26
C TRP A 70 22.00 20.24 21.91
N ALA A 71 22.58 19.56 22.89
CA ALA A 71 23.43 18.41 22.65
C ALA A 71 22.61 17.23 22.09
N ASP A 72 21.42 17.08 22.59
CA ASP A 72 20.47 16.09 22.11
C ASP A 72 20.00 16.39 20.68
N ALA A 73 19.71 17.67 20.38
CA ALA A 73 19.42 18.11 19.02
C ALA A 73 20.56 17.80 18.03
N GLN A 74 21.81 18.08 18.42
CA GLN A 74 22.96 17.76 17.60
C GLN A 74 23.13 16.25 17.39
N ALA A 75 22.91 15.44 18.42
CA ALA A 75 22.99 14.00 18.32
C ALA A 75 21.92 13.44 17.35
N MET A 76 20.69 13.94 17.45
CA MET A 76 19.62 13.57 16.52
C MET A 76 19.94 13.96 15.08
N MET A 77 20.38 15.19 14.86
CA MET A 77 20.76 15.68 13.53
C MET A 77 21.89 14.82 12.93
N LYS A 78 22.88 14.44 13.74
CA LYS A 78 23.96 13.56 13.29
C LYS A 78 23.47 12.21 12.77
N VAL A 79 22.46 11.62 13.43
CA VAL A 79 21.83 10.36 12.99
C VAL A 79 21.04 10.60 11.70
N LEU A 80 20.27 11.68 11.62
CA LEU A 80 19.44 12.00 10.45
C LEU A 80 20.27 12.26 9.18
N ILE A 81 21.46 12.89 9.31
CA ILE A 81 22.34 13.17 8.16
C ILE A 81 23.31 12.04 7.86
N SER A 82 23.33 10.96 8.65
CA SER A 82 24.23 9.82 8.45
C SER A 82 23.79 8.99 7.23
N PRO A 83 24.61 8.83 6.18
CA PRO A 83 24.22 8.06 5.01
C PRO A 83 23.94 6.58 5.30
N ALA A 84 24.60 6.01 6.33
CA ALA A 84 24.49 4.59 6.66
C ALA A 84 23.37 4.28 7.65
N GLU A 85 23.03 5.23 8.52
CA GLU A 85 22.12 5.00 9.66
C GLU A 85 20.85 5.84 9.60
N ASN A 86 20.63 6.54 8.50
CA ASN A 86 19.50 7.45 8.33
C ASN A 86 18.14 6.73 8.47
N PRO A 87 17.38 6.99 9.52
CA PRO A 87 16.10 6.33 9.76
C PRO A 87 15.04 6.73 8.73
N LEU A 88 15.11 7.95 8.19
CA LEU A 88 14.15 8.42 7.18
C LEU A 88 14.34 7.68 5.85
N THR A 89 15.59 7.46 5.43
CA THR A 89 15.88 6.67 4.24
C THR A 89 15.36 5.23 4.39
N ARG A 90 15.59 4.61 5.55
CA ARG A 90 15.07 3.26 5.84
C ARG A 90 13.54 3.22 5.85
N LEU A 91 12.92 4.22 6.48
CA LEU A 91 11.46 4.35 6.50
C LEU A 91 10.91 4.47 5.08
N THR A 92 11.46 5.38 4.27
CA THR A 92 11.05 5.59 2.88
C THR A 92 11.14 4.29 2.06
N GLN A 93 12.27 3.59 2.16
CA GLN A 93 12.45 2.30 1.49
C GLN A 93 11.44 1.26 1.96
N THR A 94 11.15 1.21 3.26
CA THR A 94 10.16 0.30 3.83
C THR A 94 8.74 0.63 3.32
N LEU A 95 8.38 1.90 3.27
CA LEU A 95 7.08 2.34 2.75
C LEU A 95 6.96 2.00 1.25
N GLN A 96 7.96 2.33 0.44
CA GLN A 96 7.98 1.99 -0.98
C GLN A 96 7.85 0.47 -1.19
N ALA A 97 8.67 -0.32 -0.51
CA ALA A 97 8.68 -1.78 -0.65
C ALA A 97 7.37 -2.46 -0.26
N ASN A 98 6.53 -1.81 0.55
CA ASN A 98 5.29 -2.43 1.03
C ASN A 98 4.01 -1.76 0.52
N LEU A 99 4.06 -0.50 0.14
CA LEU A 99 2.87 0.27 -0.26
C LEU A 99 2.82 0.53 -1.77
N ASP A 100 3.98 0.50 -2.46
CA ASP A 100 4.04 0.60 -3.92
C ASP A 100 3.83 -0.79 -4.54
N ILE A 101 2.64 -1.35 -4.33
CA ILE A 101 2.26 -2.65 -4.86
C ILE A 101 2.07 -2.53 -6.37
N PRO A 102 2.80 -3.32 -7.19
CA PRO A 102 2.66 -3.27 -8.63
C PRO A 102 1.23 -3.62 -9.05
N VAL A 103 0.58 -2.73 -9.78
CA VAL A 103 -0.72 -3.02 -10.38
C VAL A 103 -0.47 -3.71 -11.71
N TRP A 104 -0.62 -5.01 -11.74
CA TRP A 104 -0.60 -5.75 -13.00
C TRP A 104 -1.96 -5.59 -13.69
N LEU A 105 -2.02 -4.72 -14.68
CA LEU A 105 -3.18 -4.62 -15.56
C LEU A 105 -2.92 -5.49 -16.79
N PRO A 106 -3.80 -6.42 -17.15
CA PRO A 106 -3.68 -7.15 -18.41
C PRO A 106 -3.66 -6.15 -19.57
N ALA A 107 -2.81 -6.42 -20.57
CA ALA A 107 -2.68 -5.58 -21.75
C ALA A 107 -4.06 -5.37 -22.41
N GLY A 108 -4.55 -4.13 -22.39
CA GLY A 108 -5.88 -3.75 -22.90
C GLY A 108 -6.84 -3.18 -21.85
N ALA A 109 -6.50 -3.18 -20.57
CA ALA A 109 -7.28 -2.45 -19.55
C ALA A 109 -6.99 -0.96 -19.68
N VAL A 110 -7.96 -0.21 -20.23
CA VAL A 110 -7.90 1.26 -20.31
C VAL A 110 -8.03 1.80 -18.90
N THR A 111 -6.98 2.40 -18.36
CA THR A 111 -7.06 3.23 -17.17
C THR A 111 -7.81 4.52 -17.53
N THR A 112 -9.11 4.54 -17.37
CA THR A 112 -9.85 5.81 -17.38
C THR A 112 -9.52 6.53 -16.08
N THR A 113 -8.50 7.34 -16.11
CA THR A 113 -8.04 8.27 -15.08
C THR A 113 -8.93 9.52 -15.06
N ASP A 114 -10.21 9.40 -15.24
CA ASP A 114 -11.10 10.55 -14.98
C ASP A 114 -12.56 10.07 -14.92
N SER A 115 -13.05 9.97 -13.75
CA SER A 115 -14.41 10.17 -13.30
C SER A 115 -14.69 9.28 -12.09
N ALA A 116 -14.86 9.92 -10.94
CA ALA A 116 -15.57 9.35 -9.80
C ALA A 116 -17.03 9.08 -10.23
N VAL A 117 -17.23 8.00 -10.96
CA VAL A 117 -18.58 7.45 -11.18
C VAL A 117 -18.95 6.71 -9.92
N VAL A 118 -19.72 7.36 -9.07
CA VAL A 118 -20.44 6.70 -7.99
C VAL A 118 -21.32 5.64 -8.64
N PRO A 119 -21.13 4.34 -8.39
CA PRO A 119 -21.96 3.32 -9.00
C PRO A 119 -23.38 3.49 -8.49
N GLU A 120 -24.32 3.59 -9.40
CA GLU A 120 -25.75 3.49 -9.10
C GLU A 120 -26.02 2.18 -8.32
N PRO A 121 -26.84 2.21 -7.24
CA PRO A 121 -27.02 1.05 -6.36
C PRO A 121 -27.69 -0.17 -7.02
N ASN A 122 -28.08 -0.11 -8.28
CA ASN A 122 -28.78 -1.18 -9.02
C ASN A 122 -28.15 -1.53 -10.37
N ALA A 123 -26.94 -1.04 -10.71
CA ALA A 123 -26.28 -1.46 -11.93
C ALA A 123 -25.87 -2.94 -11.79
N ARG A 124 -26.38 -3.78 -12.68
CA ARG A 124 -25.94 -5.17 -12.85
C ARG A 124 -24.46 -5.14 -13.24
N ILE A 125 -23.58 -5.35 -12.25
CA ILE A 125 -22.14 -5.33 -12.47
C ILE A 125 -21.81 -6.58 -13.29
N PRO A 126 -21.23 -6.47 -14.50
CA PRO A 126 -20.72 -7.62 -15.22
C PRO A 126 -19.72 -8.36 -14.33
N ALA A 127 -19.71 -9.69 -14.38
CA ALA A 127 -18.71 -10.48 -13.66
C ALA A 127 -17.32 -10.01 -14.10
N ALA A 128 -16.65 -9.23 -13.24
CA ALA A 128 -15.31 -8.74 -13.54
C ALA A 128 -14.35 -9.93 -13.48
N PRO A 129 -13.42 -10.08 -14.43
CA PRO A 129 -12.42 -11.15 -14.40
C PRO A 129 -11.63 -11.10 -13.09
N LYS A 130 -11.25 -12.26 -12.57
CA LYS A 130 -10.54 -12.45 -11.27
C LYS A 130 -9.33 -11.52 -11.09
N ALA A 131 -8.57 -11.29 -12.14
CA ALA A 131 -7.44 -10.35 -12.20
C ALA A 131 -7.81 -8.90 -11.80
N ASN A 132 -9.09 -8.55 -11.75
CA ASN A 132 -9.56 -7.21 -11.42
C ASN A 132 -9.67 -6.97 -9.90
N ILE A 133 -9.74 -8.02 -9.09
CA ILE A 133 -9.88 -7.92 -7.63
C ILE A 133 -8.53 -7.55 -7.00
N GLU A 134 -7.47 -8.23 -7.40
CA GLU A 134 -6.10 -7.96 -6.97
C GLU A 134 -5.65 -6.56 -7.40
N ALA A 135 -5.85 -6.23 -8.69
CA ALA A 135 -5.51 -4.91 -9.22
C ALA A 135 -6.28 -3.77 -8.51
N ALA A 136 -7.56 -3.99 -8.20
CA ALA A 136 -8.37 -3.05 -7.46
C ALA A 136 -7.88 -2.88 -6.01
N ALA A 137 -7.46 -3.96 -5.35
CA ALA A 137 -6.87 -3.91 -4.01
C ALA A 137 -5.54 -3.16 -4.02
N ALA A 138 -4.63 -3.48 -4.93
CA ALA A 138 -3.35 -2.80 -5.11
C ALA A 138 -3.52 -1.31 -5.39
N PHE A 139 -4.41 -0.95 -6.31
CA PHE A 139 -4.73 0.44 -6.61
C PHE A 139 -5.24 1.20 -5.38
N LYS A 140 -6.11 0.57 -4.59
CA LYS A 140 -6.70 1.19 -3.39
C LYS A 140 -5.64 1.43 -2.30
N ILE A 141 -4.73 0.48 -2.11
CA ILE A 141 -3.60 0.62 -1.17
C ILE A 141 -2.68 1.76 -1.64
N ARG A 142 -2.22 1.76 -2.89
CA ARG A 142 -1.38 2.84 -3.44
C ARG A 142 -2.05 4.21 -3.32
N SER A 143 -3.34 4.29 -3.61
CA SER A 143 -4.09 5.55 -3.52
C SER A 143 -4.18 6.08 -2.09
N ALA A 144 -4.34 5.21 -1.10
CA ALA A 144 -4.40 5.58 0.31
C ALA A 144 -3.07 6.18 0.80
N PHE A 145 -1.94 5.69 0.27
CA PHE A 145 -0.60 6.11 0.68
C PHE A 145 0.12 6.97 -0.36
N ARG A 146 -0.60 7.47 -1.33
CA ARG A 146 -0.07 8.27 -2.44
C ARG A 146 0.85 9.42 -1.99
N PRO A 147 0.53 10.25 -0.96
CA PRO A 147 1.41 11.33 -0.55
C PRO A 147 2.80 10.84 -0.09
N TYR A 148 2.85 9.70 0.58
CA TYR A 148 4.12 9.12 1.05
C TYR A 148 4.93 8.52 -0.10
N LEU A 149 4.27 7.93 -1.09
CA LEU A 149 4.91 7.37 -2.27
C LEU A 149 5.44 8.48 -3.18
N GLU A 150 4.67 9.54 -3.41
CA GLU A 150 5.11 10.71 -4.19
C GLU A 150 6.30 11.41 -3.54
N ALA A 151 6.29 11.59 -2.21
CA ALA A 151 7.43 12.17 -1.49
C ALA A 151 8.71 11.30 -1.57
N ALA A 152 8.54 10.00 -1.81
CA ALA A 152 9.64 9.05 -1.99
C ALA A 152 10.11 8.92 -3.45
N GLU A 153 9.32 9.38 -4.42
CA GLU A 153 9.68 9.36 -5.84
C GLU A 153 10.88 10.28 -6.11
N ARG A 154 11.80 9.79 -6.94
CA ARG A 154 12.97 10.58 -7.34
C ARG A 154 12.62 11.51 -8.47
N ASN A 155 13.08 12.76 -8.36
CA ASN A 155 12.93 13.77 -9.40
C ASN A 155 13.98 13.59 -10.52
N ALA A 156 14.00 14.52 -11.47
CA ALA A 156 14.96 14.52 -12.59
C ALA A 156 16.44 14.59 -12.15
N ASP A 157 16.71 15.08 -10.94
CA ASP A 157 18.06 15.17 -10.34
C ASP A 157 18.41 13.92 -9.50
N ASP A 158 17.65 12.85 -9.62
CA ASP A 158 17.76 11.61 -8.83
C ASP A 158 17.65 11.83 -7.31
N LYS A 159 16.86 12.84 -6.90
CA LYS A 159 16.59 13.18 -5.50
C LYS A 159 15.10 13.10 -5.21
N ASN A 160 14.77 12.62 -4.02
CA ASN A 160 13.41 12.71 -3.49
C ASN A 160 13.30 13.86 -2.47
N GLU A 161 12.09 14.12 -1.96
CA GLU A 161 11.87 15.20 -0.99
C GLU A 161 12.66 15.00 0.32
N TYR A 162 12.87 13.75 0.74
CA TYR A 162 13.67 13.42 1.92
C TYR A 162 15.15 13.72 1.70
N ASP A 163 15.69 13.44 0.51
CA ASP A 163 17.09 13.77 0.17
C ASP A 163 17.31 15.29 0.20
N VAL A 164 16.35 16.07 -0.26
CA VAL A 164 16.38 17.55 -0.19
C VAL A 164 16.36 18.02 1.25
N PHE A 165 15.46 17.48 2.08
CA PHE A 165 15.41 17.78 3.52
C PHE A 165 16.73 17.46 4.21
N LEU A 166 17.33 16.31 3.93
CA LEU A 166 18.58 15.89 4.54
C LEU A 166 19.75 16.80 4.13
N GLN A 167 19.75 17.31 2.91
CA GLN A 167 20.74 18.27 2.46
C GLN A 167 20.64 19.59 3.26
N TYR A 168 19.44 20.11 3.45
CA TYR A 168 19.22 21.28 4.31
C TYR A 168 19.65 21.03 5.75
N ALA A 169 19.30 19.88 6.30
CA ALA A 169 19.69 19.50 7.66
C ALA A 169 21.22 19.43 7.83
N ALA A 170 21.92 18.87 6.82
CA ALA A 170 23.39 18.84 6.82
C ALA A 170 24.02 20.23 6.70
N ASP A 171 23.41 21.13 5.94
CA ASP A 171 23.88 22.52 5.81
C ASP A 171 23.71 23.28 7.13
N VAL A 172 22.56 23.14 7.80
CA VAL A 172 22.32 23.72 9.14
C VAL A 172 23.29 23.17 10.18
N HIS A 173 23.63 21.89 10.13
CA HIS A 173 24.57 21.28 11.09
C HIS A 173 26.01 21.79 10.96
N ARG A 174 26.39 22.35 9.80
CA ARG A 174 27.74 22.91 9.57
C ARG A 174 27.95 24.29 10.16
N TRP A 175 26.87 24.98 10.58
CA TRP A 175 26.91 26.27 11.26
C TRP A 175 26.96 26.10 12.78
#